data_490d88847becc611ed0292218ce4f862
#
_entry.id   490d88847becc611ed0292218ce4f862
#
_cell.length_a   1.000
_cell.length_b   1.000
_cell.length_c   1.000
_cell.angle_alpha   90.00
_cell.angle_beta   90.00
_cell.angle_gamma   90.00
#
_symmetry.space_group_name_H-M   'P 1'
#
loop_
_entity.id
_entity.type
_entity.pdbx_description
1 polymer ?
#
loop_
_entity_poly.entity_id
_entity_poly.type
_entity_poly.pdbx_seq_one_letter_code
_entity_poly.pdbx_strand_id
1 'polypeptide(L)'
;MRALRKIIVTKKGGYLFEADIRGYFNHIQHDWLRKMVAHRIADPLILRLIGKWLRAGYMVKGVVLRSEEGSPQGGPISPILSNIYLHFVLDLWFEKKIKKSCQGEAYLTRFADDFVVNFQYRNDAEEFQRNLTDRFGKFGLELAEEKTRIMRFGRFARVHLGKTGQKPDTFDFLGFRHVCGTDRGGKFALVRIPSVKSRRKFLAKTKDWLRKHRHEKQQDQQKQLTLMLRGFYQYFGLHHCHPKLNEVRLEILRQWVHTLRRRSQRHRLHWSYLLKQPWFDLPTAVAVLHPTV
;
A
#
# COMPACT_ATOMS: atom_id res chain seq x y z
N MET A 1 3.59 -7.50 5.53
CA MET A 1 2.58 -8.43 4.98
C MET A 1 2.48 -9.75 5.75
N ARG A 2 3.57 -10.47 6.08
CA ARG A 2 3.52 -11.71 6.88
C ARG A 2 2.93 -11.51 8.27
N ALA A 3 3.37 -10.48 9.00
CA ALA A 3 2.85 -10.18 10.32
C ALA A 3 1.32 -9.99 10.29
N LEU A 4 0.82 -9.17 9.36
CA LEU A 4 -0.61 -8.95 9.20
C LEU A 4 -1.37 -10.25 8.90
N ARG A 5 -0.85 -11.08 7.97
CA ARG A 5 -1.47 -12.39 7.69
C ARG A 5 -1.51 -13.28 8.94
N LYS A 6 -0.38 -13.37 9.66
CA LYS A 6 -0.31 -14.15 10.90
C LYS A 6 -1.37 -13.68 11.90
N ILE A 7 -1.46 -12.36 12.12
CA ILE A 7 -2.44 -11.77 13.05
C ILE A 7 -3.87 -12.16 12.62
N ILE A 8 -4.25 -11.86 11.38
CA ILE A 8 -5.63 -12.07 10.90
C ILE A 8 -6.03 -13.56 10.89
N VAL A 9 -5.09 -14.47 10.58
CA VAL A 9 -5.40 -15.91 10.47
C VAL A 9 -5.35 -16.61 11.82
N THR A 10 -4.40 -16.25 12.70
CA THR A 10 -4.14 -17.03 13.93
C THR A 10 -4.67 -16.38 15.20
N LYS A 11 -4.83 -15.06 15.22
CA LYS A 11 -5.25 -14.34 16.43
C LYS A 11 -6.76 -14.17 16.52
N LYS A 12 -7.26 -13.75 17.69
CA LYS A 12 -8.71 -13.60 17.95
C LYS A 12 -9.31 -12.30 17.41
N GLY A 13 -8.70 -11.70 16.36
CA GLY A 13 -9.21 -10.49 15.76
C GLY A 13 -10.57 -10.66 15.07
N GLY A 14 -11.48 -9.74 15.33
CA GLY A 14 -12.81 -9.69 14.71
C GLY A 14 -13.11 -8.38 14.02
N TYR A 15 -12.37 -7.33 14.38
CA TYR A 15 -12.54 -5.97 13.88
C TYR A 15 -11.19 -5.41 13.40
N LEU A 16 -11.23 -4.73 12.26
CA LEU A 16 -10.07 -4.05 11.69
C LEU A 16 -10.38 -2.55 11.64
N PHE A 17 -9.47 -1.78 12.20
CA PHE A 17 -9.42 -0.33 12.04
C PHE A 17 -8.44 0.00 10.94
N GLU A 18 -8.90 0.70 9.91
CA GLU A 18 -8.12 1.24 8.80
C GLU A 18 -8.18 2.76 8.87
N ALA A 19 -7.04 3.43 8.77
CA ALA A 19 -6.96 4.88 8.71
C ALA A 19 -5.79 5.35 7.87
N ASP A 20 -5.88 6.57 7.36
CA ASP A 20 -4.83 7.29 6.64
C ASP A 20 -4.55 8.62 7.36
N ILE A 21 -3.31 9.08 7.35
CA ILE A 21 -2.91 10.35 7.97
C ILE A 21 -2.94 11.42 6.88
N ARG A 22 -3.71 12.49 7.09
CA ARG A 22 -3.82 13.58 6.13
C ARG A 22 -2.50 14.31 5.98
N GLY A 23 -1.93 14.30 4.77
CA GLY A 23 -0.72 15.04 4.45
C GLY A 23 0.47 14.80 5.39
N TYR A 24 0.66 13.59 5.88
CA TYR A 24 1.57 13.23 6.96
C TYR A 24 2.93 13.92 6.91
N PHE A 25 3.62 13.87 5.76
CA PHE A 25 4.96 14.46 5.62
C PHE A 25 4.97 15.99 5.78
N ASN A 26 3.86 16.66 5.54
CA ASN A 26 3.74 18.11 5.63
C ASN A 26 3.46 18.60 7.06
N HIS A 27 3.03 17.71 7.96
CA HIS A 27 2.58 18.05 9.31
C HIS A 27 3.49 17.51 10.41
N ILE A 28 4.69 17.03 10.06
CA ILE A 28 5.69 16.60 11.04
C ILE A 28 6.23 17.83 11.76
N GLN A 29 5.96 17.98 13.05
CA GLN A 29 6.44 19.09 13.86
C GLN A 29 7.91 18.90 14.22
N HIS A 30 8.76 19.85 13.80
CA HIS A 30 10.21 19.77 13.97
C HIS A 30 10.64 19.71 15.44
N ASP A 31 9.96 20.42 16.34
CA ASP A 31 10.31 20.43 17.76
C ASP A 31 10.08 19.08 18.43
N TRP A 32 8.97 18.42 18.14
CA TRP A 32 8.73 17.07 18.61
C TRP A 32 9.72 16.09 18.03
N LEU A 33 9.95 16.16 16.73
CA LEU A 33 10.90 15.26 16.06
C LEU A 33 12.32 15.41 16.63
N ARG A 34 12.79 16.64 16.88
CA ARG A 34 14.11 16.89 17.49
C ARG A 34 14.20 16.26 18.87
N LYS A 35 13.18 16.42 19.74
CA LYS A 35 13.13 15.78 21.06
C LYS A 35 13.16 14.26 20.95
N MET A 36 12.43 13.68 20.00
CA MET A 36 12.39 12.23 19.76
C MET A 36 13.75 11.69 19.29
N VAL A 37 14.42 12.40 18.39
CA VAL A 37 15.75 12.03 17.91
C VAL A 37 16.79 12.17 19.03
N ALA A 38 16.75 13.26 19.80
CA ALA A 38 17.65 13.50 20.92
C ALA A 38 17.52 12.44 22.04
N HIS A 39 16.40 11.73 22.11
CA HIS A 39 16.23 10.63 23.07
C HIS A 39 17.18 9.44 22.79
N ARG A 40 17.70 9.31 21.57
CA ARG A 40 18.60 8.21 21.15
C ARG A 40 19.97 8.69 20.69
N ILE A 41 20.06 9.90 20.19
CA ILE A 41 21.28 10.50 19.65
C ILE A 41 21.70 11.63 20.56
N ALA A 42 22.83 11.45 21.27
CA ALA A 42 23.38 12.46 22.15
C ALA A 42 24.35 13.44 21.46
N ASP A 43 24.86 13.10 20.26
CA ASP A 43 25.82 13.91 19.51
C ASP A 43 25.17 15.23 19.01
N PRO A 44 25.64 16.39 19.51
CA PRO A 44 25.09 17.70 19.14
C PRO A 44 25.31 18.06 17.68
N LEU A 45 26.38 17.56 17.05
CA LEU A 45 26.67 17.81 15.64
C LEU A 45 25.65 17.12 14.74
N ILE A 46 25.31 15.87 15.04
CA ILE A 46 24.27 15.12 14.31
C ILE A 46 22.91 15.77 14.51
N LEU A 47 22.53 16.16 15.73
CA LEU A 47 21.28 16.85 15.99
C LEU A 47 21.19 18.20 15.25
N ARG A 48 22.28 18.95 15.19
CA ARG A 48 22.38 20.20 14.44
C ARG A 48 22.22 19.95 12.93
N LEU A 49 22.85 18.90 12.41
CA LEU A 49 22.77 18.51 11.00
C LEU A 49 21.34 18.14 10.60
N ILE A 50 20.66 17.30 11.40
CA ILE A 50 19.25 16.94 11.19
C ILE A 50 18.38 18.21 11.21
N GLY A 51 18.60 19.13 12.14
CA GLY A 51 17.89 20.40 12.18
C GLY A 51 18.11 21.27 10.93
N LYS A 52 19.31 21.23 10.34
CA LYS A 52 19.59 21.89 9.06
C LYS A 52 18.83 21.23 7.90
N TRP A 53 18.81 19.90 7.81
CA TRP A 53 18.08 19.17 6.77
C TRP A 53 16.58 19.43 6.83
N LEU A 54 15.99 19.44 8.01
CA LEU A 54 14.56 19.75 8.18
C LEU A 54 14.21 21.14 7.68
N ARG A 55 15.09 22.15 7.92
CA ARG A 55 14.90 23.54 7.51
C ARG A 55 15.37 23.87 6.08
N ALA A 56 16.07 22.95 5.43
CA ALA A 56 16.60 23.18 4.08
C ALA A 56 15.51 23.48 3.03
N GLY A 57 14.27 23.05 3.30
CA GLY A 57 13.15 23.23 2.37
C GLY A 57 13.24 22.31 1.16
N TYR A 58 12.42 22.58 0.18
CA TYR A 58 12.41 21.88 -1.10
C TYR A 58 12.26 22.85 -2.27
N MET A 59 12.84 22.49 -3.40
CA MET A 59 12.80 23.33 -4.60
C MET A 59 11.61 22.92 -5.49
N VAL A 60 10.74 23.87 -5.79
CA VAL A 60 9.65 23.71 -6.76
C VAL A 60 9.84 24.74 -7.87
N LYS A 61 10.01 24.27 -9.10
CA LYS A 61 10.18 25.13 -10.29
C LYS A 61 11.26 26.22 -10.11
N GLY A 62 12.37 25.90 -9.44
CA GLY A 62 13.48 26.84 -9.22
C GLY A 62 13.33 27.76 -8.00
N VAL A 63 12.21 27.70 -7.27
CA VAL A 63 11.98 28.48 -6.05
C VAL A 63 12.18 27.56 -4.84
N VAL A 64 13.03 27.99 -3.89
CA VAL A 64 13.24 27.29 -2.62
C VAL A 64 12.14 27.70 -1.65
N LEU A 65 11.27 26.76 -1.32
CA LEU A 65 10.25 26.90 -0.30
C LEU A 65 10.81 26.38 1.04
N ARG A 66 11.02 27.26 1.98
CA ARG A 66 11.38 26.89 3.37
C ARG A 66 10.09 26.47 4.07
N SER A 67 10.16 25.37 4.80
CA SER A 67 9.06 24.90 5.64
C SER A 67 9.48 24.94 7.09
N GLU A 68 8.66 25.53 7.95
CA GLU A 68 8.84 25.51 9.40
C GLU A 68 8.30 24.19 10.01
N GLU A 69 7.45 23.49 9.25
CA GLU A 69 6.88 22.19 9.58
C GLU A 69 7.09 21.23 8.40
N GLY A 70 6.98 19.94 8.70
CA GLY A 70 7.05 18.90 7.70
C GLY A 70 8.47 18.43 7.40
N SER A 71 8.53 17.37 6.60
CA SER A 71 9.78 16.82 6.07
C SER A 71 9.73 16.88 4.56
N PRO A 72 10.78 17.42 3.88
CA PRO A 72 10.77 17.57 2.43
C PRO A 72 10.43 16.24 1.74
N GLN A 73 9.36 16.23 0.93
CA GLN A 73 9.01 15.04 0.15
C GLN A 73 10.13 14.78 -0.88
N GLY A 74 10.72 13.57 -0.81
CA GLY A 74 11.84 13.18 -1.69
C GLY A 74 13.24 13.38 -1.09
N GLY A 75 13.37 13.96 0.09
CA GLY A 75 14.64 14.00 0.80
C GLY A 75 15.08 12.61 1.27
N PRO A 76 16.38 12.22 1.11
CA PRO A 76 16.85 10.87 1.48
C PRO A 76 16.61 10.48 2.94
N ILE A 77 16.62 11.46 3.85
CA ILE A 77 16.44 11.24 5.30
C ILE A 77 14.97 11.29 5.74
N SER A 78 14.09 11.88 4.94
CA SER A 78 12.68 12.09 5.30
C SER A 78 11.94 10.80 5.68
N PRO A 79 12.12 9.66 4.98
CA PRO A 79 11.48 8.40 5.37
C PRO A 79 11.95 7.88 6.74
N ILE A 80 13.21 8.13 7.10
CA ILE A 80 13.77 7.69 8.39
C ILE A 80 13.18 8.55 9.50
N LEU A 81 13.23 9.87 9.34
CA LEU A 81 12.72 10.83 10.33
C LEU A 81 11.22 10.67 10.55
N SER A 82 10.46 10.48 9.48
CA SER A 82 9.03 10.21 9.56
C SER A 82 8.72 8.91 10.30
N ASN A 83 9.51 7.86 10.08
CA ASN A 83 9.35 6.61 10.83
C ASN A 83 9.69 6.77 12.32
N ILE A 84 10.70 7.58 12.68
CA ILE A 84 11.01 7.92 14.08
C ILE A 84 9.82 8.65 14.71
N TYR A 85 9.24 9.62 14.00
CA TYR A 85 8.08 10.36 14.50
C TYR A 85 6.90 9.44 14.84
N LEU A 86 6.47 8.61 13.90
CA LEU A 86 5.37 7.66 14.13
C LEU A 86 5.72 6.57 15.15
N HIS A 87 6.96 6.20 15.27
CA HIS A 87 7.37 5.27 16.32
C HIS A 87 7.03 5.80 17.71
N PHE A 88 7.28 7.08 17.99
CA PHE A 88 6.96 7.70 19.28
C PHE A 88 5.49 8.05 19.39
N VAL A 89 4.88 8.58 18.33
CA VAL A 89 3.49 9.05 18.35
C VAL A 89 2.51 7.88 18.37
N LEU A 90 2.76 6.84 17.58
CA LEU A 90 1.83 5.73 17.38
C LEU A 90 2.33 4.41 17.98
N ASP A 91 3.51 3.89 17.56
CA ASP A 91 3.92 2.52 17.89
C ASP A 91 4.11 2.32 19.41
N LEU A 92 4.93 3.17 20.04
CA LEU A 92 5.20 3.08 21.49
C LEU A 92 3.96 3.36 22.32
N TRP A 93 3.14 4.33 21.91
CA TRP A 93 1.91 4.66 22.58
C TRP A 93 0.91 3.50 22.49
N PHE A 94 0.77 2.89 21.32
CA PHE A 94 -0.08 1.72 21.14
C PHE A 94 0.35 0.56 22.05
N GLU A 95 1.63 0.16 22.02
CA GLU A 95 2.12 -0.96 22.81
C GLU A 95 2.08 -0.71 24.33
N LYS A 96 2.41 0.52 24.77
CA LYS A 96 2.52 0.83 26.21
C LYS A 96 1.21 1.22 26.87
N LYS A 97 0.28 1.83 26.13
CA LYS A 97 -1.00 2.33 26.68
C LYS A 97 -2.20 1.58 26.10
N ILE A 98 -2.45 1.70 24.79
CA ILE A 98 -3.67 1.20 24.18
C ILE A 98 -3.83 -0.31 24.35
N LYS A 99 -2.79 -1.07 24.02
CA LYS A 99 -2.85 -2.53 24.11
C LYS A 99 -3.11 -3.05 25.53
N LYS A 100 -2.73 -2.27 26.54
CA LYS A 100 -2.97 -2.60 27.96
C LYS A 100 -4.38 -2.23 28.42
N SER A 101 -5.01 -1.22 27.82
CA SER A 101 -6.37 -0.79 28.16
C SER A 101 -7.44 -1.59 27.41
N CYS A 102 -7.09 -2.29 26.32
CA CYS A 102 -8.03 -3.11 25.58
C CYS A 102 -8.53 -4.31 26.41
N GLN A 103 -9.81 -4.61 26.30
CA GLN A 103 -10.44 -5.79 26.90
C GLN A 103 -9.99 -7.09 26.21
N GLY A 104 -9.64 -7.00 24.93
CA GLY A 104 -9.21 -8.13 24.12
C GLY A 104 -7.85 -7.96 23.48
N GLU A 105 -7.52 -8.90 22.58
CA GLU A 105 -6.28 -8.86 21.82
C GLU A 105 -6.30 -7.68 20.83
N ALA A 106 -5.22 -6.88 20.81
CA ALA A 106 -5.04 -5.78 19.88
C ALA A 106 -3.65 -5.83 19.24
N TYR A 107 -3.58 -5.61 17.91
CA TYR A 107 -2.35 -5.73 17.12
C TYR A 107 -2.25 -4.62 16.07
N LEU A 108 -1.22 -3.78 16.17
CA LEU A 108 -0.87 -2.76 15.18
C LEU A 108 0.01 -3.38 14.08
N THR A 109 -0.29 -3.06 12.84
CA THR A 109 0.58 -3.33 11.69
C THR A 109 0.76 -2.04 10.91
N ARG A 110 1.99 -1.53 10.86
CA ARG A 110 2.34 -0.27 10.19
C ARG A 110 3.47 -0.47 9.18
N PHE A 111 3.38 0.25 8.09
CA PHE A 111 4.43 0.43 7.09
C PHE A 111 4.46 1.89 6.65
N ALA A 112 5.48 2.63 7.06
CA ALA A 112 5.54 4.08 6.93
C ALA A 112 4.30 4.75 7.58
N ASP A 113 3.53 5.51 6.84
CA ASP A 113 2.28 6.16 7.24
C ASP A 113 1.04 5.27 7.09
N ASP A 114 1.11 4.22 6.26
CA ASP A 114 0.04 3.22 6.14
C ASP A 114 -0.01 2.32 7.37
N PHE A 115 -1.14 2.25 8.05
CA PHE A 115 -1.31 1.35 9.19
C PHE A 115 -2.72 0.78 9.30
N VAL A 116 -2.81 -0.38 9.90
CA VAL A 116 -4.05 -1.04 10.26
C VAL A 116 -3.93 -1.62 11.67
N VAL A 117 -5.02 -1.61 12.41
CA VAL A 117 -5.06 -2.20 13.76
C VAL A 117 -6.15 -3.26 13.81
N ASN A 118 -5.79 -4.44 14.29
CA ASN A 118 -6.73 -5.55 14.45
C ASN A 118 -7.12 -5.66 15.92
N PHE A 119 -8.43 -5.63 16.19
CA PHE A 119 -9.00 -5.73 17.53
C PHE A 119 -9.89 -6.97 17.67
N GLN A 120 -9.93 -7.53 18.85
CA GLN A 120 -10.87 -8.60 19.17
C GLN A 120 -12.30 -8.08 19.31
N TYR A 121 -12.50 -6.95 19.99
CA TYR A 121 -13.79 -6.35 20.28
C TYR A 121 -13.98 -5.02 19.57
N ARG A 122 -15.24 -4.70 19.25
CA ARG A 122 -15.61 -3.46 18.57
C ARG A 122 -15.40 -2.23 19.45
N ASN A 123 -15.74 -2.34 20.73
CA ASN A 123 -15.60 -1.24 21.68
C ASN A 123 -14.14 -0.78 21.81
N ASP A 124 -13.19 -1.74 21.84
CA ASP A 124 -11.75 -1.43 21.86
C ASP A 124 -11.33 -0.63 20.61
N ALA A 125 -11.88 -0.98 19.43
CA ALA A 125 -11.58 -0.26 18.18
C ALA A 125 -12.17 1.16 18.17
N GLU A 126 -13.38 1.35 18.68
CA GLU A 126 -14.04 2.66 18.78
C GLU A 126 -13.35 3.57 19.80
N GLU A 127 -12.95 3.01 20.94
CA GLU A 127 -12.16 3.74 21.93
C GLU A 127 -10.78 4.13 21.39
N PHE A 128 -10.13 3.21 20.68
CA PHE A 128 -8.87 3.49 20.01
C PHE A 128 -9.00 4.65 19.01
N GLN A 129 -10.06 4.68 18.19
CA GLN A 129 -10.28 5.77 17.24
C GLN A 129 -10.36 7.12 17.93
N ARG A 130 -11.14 7.26 19.04
CA ARG A 130 -11.23 8.50 19.82
C ARG A 130 -9.87 8.91 20.39
N ASN A 131 -9.22 7.98 21.07
CA ASN A 131 -7.91 8.22 21.69
C ASN A 131 -6.82 8.55 20.66
N LEU A 132 -6.90 7.97 19.44
CA LEU A 132 -5.96 8.25 18.35
C LEU A 132 -6.14 9.66 17.79
N THR A 133 -7.39 10.11 17.63
CA THR A 133 -7.69 11.49 17.17
C THR A 133 -7.09 12.51 18.13
N ASP A 134 -7.33 12.35 19.44
CA ASP A 134 -6.76 13.23 20.48
C ASP A 134 -5.22 13.15 20.49
N ARG A 135 -4.69 11.94 20.35
CA ARG A 135 -3.23 11.71 20.31
C ARG A 135 -2.58 12.40 19.13
N PHE A 136 -3.15 12.22 17.95
CA PHE A 136 -2.62 12.82 16.74
C PHE A 136 -2.70 14.36 16.78
N GLY A 137 -3.80 14.93 17.25
CA GLY A 137 -3.94 16.36 17.42
C GLY A 137 -2.83 17.00 18.28
N LYS A 138 -2.40 16.31 19.37
CA LYS A 138 -1.28 16.76 20.22
C LYS A 138 0.07 16.83 19.50
N PHE A 139 0.22 16.09 18.40
CA PHE A 139 1.44 16.02 17.57
C PHE A 139 1.26 16.65 16.20
N GLY A 140 0.23 17.48 16.02
CA GLY A 140 -0.01 18.16 14.74
C GLY A 140 -0.43 17.25 13.58
N LEU A 141 -0.88 16.02 13.87
CA LEU A 141 -1.36 15.07 12.87
C LEU A 141 -2.88 15.02 12.86
N GLU A 142 -3.46 14.74 11.69
CA GLU A 142 -4.90 14.61 11.49
C GLU A 142 -5.22 13.32 10.76
N LEU A 143 -6.28 12.61 11.18
CA LEU A 143 -6.83 11.47 10.47
C LEU A 143 -7.64 11.94 9.26
N ALA A 144 -7.49 11.25 8.13
CA ALA A 144 -8.38 11.42 6.99
C ALA A 144 -9.71 10.70 7.30
N GLU A 145 -10.73 11.46 7.72
CA GLU A 145 -12.02 10.89 8.13
C GLU A 145 -12.66 10.04 7.05
N GLU A 146 -12.59 10.48 5.79
CA GLU A 146 -13.11 9.78 4.62
C GLU A 146 -12.45 8.43 4.33
N LYS A 147 -11.29 8.17 4.95
CA LYS A 147 -10.53 6.92 4.83
C LYS A 147 -10.40 6.17 6.15
N THR A 148 -11.00 6.70 7.20
CA THR A 148 -10.98 6.09 8.53
C THR A 148 -12.25 5.28 8.74
N ARG A 149 -12.09 3.99 9.03
CA ARG A 149 -13.24 3.10 9.24
C ARG A 149 -12.90 1.91 10.13
N ILE A 150 -13.92 1.44 10.84
CA ILE A 150 -13.91 0.18 11.58
C ILE A 150 -14.77 -0.81 10.81
N MET A 151 -14.23 -1.98 10.53
CA MET A 151 -14.93 -3.01 9.77
C MET A 151 -14.82 -4.38 10.45
N ARG A 152 -15.80 -5.24 10.21
CA ARG A 152 -15.71 -6.66 10.61
C ARG A 152 -14.81 -7.41 9.63
N PHE A 153 -13.67 -7.90 10.12
CA PHE A 153 -12.70 -8.59 9.28
C PHE A 153 -11.97 -9.69 10.06
N GLY A 154 -11.71 -10.81 9.40
CA GLY A 154 -10.99 -11.95 9.98
C GLY A 154 -11.83 -13.22 10.01
N ARG A 155 -11.30 -14.28 10.64
CA ARG A 155 -11.92 -15.61 10.63
C ARG A 155 -13.33 -15.66 11.23
N PHE A 156 -13.61 -14.80 12.21
CA PHE A 156 -14.93 -14.77 12.87
C PHE A 156 -15.95 -13.91 12.10
N ALA A 157 -15.50 -12.91 11.31
CA ALA A 157 -16.38 -12.05 10.53
C ALA A 157 -17.27 -12.84 9.59
N ARG A 158 -16.72 -13.86 8.92
CA ARG A 158 -17.47 -14.71 7.99
C ARG A 158 -18.55 -15.53 8.67
N VAL A 159 -18.28 -16.07 9.86
CA VAL A 159 -19.26 -16.87 10.61
C VAL A 159 -20.42 -16.01 11.07
N HIS A 160 -20.15 -14.81 11.55
CA HIS A 160 -21.18 -13.89 12.06
C HIS A 160 -22.01 -13.26 10.92
N LEU A 161 -21.36 -12.81 9.85
CA LEU A 161 -22.04 -12.19 8.71
C LEU A 161 -22.70 -13.21 7.77
N GLY A 162 -22.18 -14.43 7.72
CA GLY A 162 -22.79 -15.53 6.94
C GLY A 162 -24.22 -15.88 7.38
N LYS A 163 -24.54 -15.70 8.66
CA LYS A 163 -25.89 -15.88 9.21
C LYS A 163 -26.88 -14.81 8.70
N THR A 164 -26.41 -13.65 8.32
CA THR A 164 -27.20 -12.53 7.78
C THR A 164 -27.13 -12.39 6.26
N GLY A 165 -26.46 -13.33 5.56
CA GLY A 165 -26.24 -13.26 4.11
C GLY A 165 -25.28 -12.16 3.65
N GLN A 166 -24.69 -11.41 4.57
CA GLN A 166 -23.75 -10.33 4.27
C GLN A 166 -22.33 -10.87 4.05
N LYS A 167 -21.61 -10.26 3.12
CA LYS A 167 -20.19 -10.57 2.92
C LYS A 167 -19.32 -9.70 3.83
N PRO A 168 -18.22 -10.26 4.38
CA PRO A 168 -17.22 -9.45 5.09
C PRO A 168 -16.68 -8.32 4.23
N ASP A 169 -16.34 -7.22 4.87
CA ASP A 169 -15.68 -6.08 4.23
C ASP A 169 -14.35 -6.47 3.61
N THR A 170 -13.82 -5.60 2.78
CA THR A 170 -12.49 -5.70 2.19
C THR A 170 -11.72 -4.43 2.47
N PHE A 171 -10.40 -4.51 2.62
CA PHE A 171 -9.55 -3.34 2.77
C PHE A 171 -8.32 -3.42 1.87
N ASP A 172 -7.77 -2.25 1.52
CA ASP A 172 -6.59 -2.15 0.68
C ASP A 172 -5.39 -1.76 1.56
N PHE A 173 -4.33 -2.59 1.59
CA PHE A 173 -3.11 -2.33 2.35
C PHE A 173 -1.88 -2.73 1.53
N LEU A 174 -0.90 -1.83 1.42
CA LEU A 174 0.32 -2.01 0.62
C LEU A 174 0.04 -2.48 -0.81
N GLY A 175 -0.96 -1.87 -1.45
CA GLY A 175 -1.31 -2.15 -2.83
C GLY A 175 -2.12 -3.44 -3.06
N PHE A 176 -2.36 -4.23 -2.03
CA PHE A 176 -3.20 -5.42 -2.07
C PHE A 176 -4.58 -5.17 -1.49
N ARG A 177 -5.59 -5.74 -2.11
CA ARG A 177 -6.92 -5.90 -1.52
C ARG A 177 -6.95 -7.20 -0.72
N HIS A 178 -7.33 -7.08 0.54
CA HIS A 178 -7.49 -8.17 1.48
C HIS A 178 -8.95 -8.57 1.55
N VAL A 179 -9.20 -9.88 1.43
CA VAL A 179 -10.56 -10.47 1.38
C VAL A 179 -10.61 -11.67 2.30
N CYS A 180 -11.69 -11.79 3.06
CA CYS A 180 -11.99 -13.01 3.82
C CYS A 180 -12.42 -14.13 2.88
N GLY A 181 -11.59 -15.14 2.71
CA GLY A 181 -11.83 -16.28 1.85
C GLY A 181 -11.81 -17.62 2.60
N THR A 182 -11.81 -18.70 1.84
CA THR A 182 -11.59 -20.05 2.33
C THR A 182 -10.50 -20.74 1.51
N ASP A 183 -9.78 -21.65 2.12
CA ASP A 183 -8.89 -22.57 1.43
C ASP A 183 -9.68 -23.76 0.82
N ARG A 184 -8.98 -24.67 0.15
CA ARG A 184 -9.57 -25.86 -0.45
C ARG A 184 -10.24 -26.79 0.57
N GLY A 185 -9.83 -26.74 1.82
CA GLY A 185 -10.39 -27.51 2.93
C GLY A 185 -11.54 -26.80 3.66
N GLY A 186 -12.04 -25.66 3.14
CA GLY A 186 -13.14 -24.92 3.76
C GLY A 186 -12.71 -24.04 4.97
N LYS A 187 -11.44 -24.07 5.38
CA LYS A 187 -10.93 -23.25 6.48
C LYS A 187 -10.75 -21.80 6.04
N PHE A 188 -10.82 -20.89 7.00
CA PHE A 188 -10.58 -19.48 6.75
C PHE A 188 -9.20 -19.23 6.13
N ALA A 189 -9.18 -18.47 5.05
CA ALA A 189 -7.97 -18.02 4.38
C ALA A 189 -8.02 -16.51 4.11
N LEU A 190 -6.91 -15.82 4.38
CA LEU A 190 -6.75 -14.43 3.96
C LEU A 190 -6.32 -14.42 2.49
N VAL A 191 -7.25 -14.06 1.61
CA VAL A 191 -6.98 -13.87 0.18
C VAL A 191 -6.46 -12.46 -0.05
N ARG A 192 -5.35 -12.35 -0.76
CA ARG A 192 -4.74 -11.07 -1.14
C ARG A 192 -4.65 -11.01 -2.65
N ILE A 193 -5.21 -9.97 -3.25
CA ILE A 193 -5.17 -9.74 -4.69
C ILE A 193 -4.70 -8.30 -4.96
N PRO A 194 -4.11 -8.01 -6.12
CA PRO A 194 -3.76 -6.63 -6.46
C PRO A 194 -4.98 -5.71 -6.36
N SER A 195 -4.87 -4.60 -5.64
CA SER A 195 -5.98 -3.67 -5.48
C SER A 195 -6.40 -3.08 -6.84
N VAL A 196 -7.63 -2.60 -6.93
CA VAL A 196 -8.13 -1.93 -8.15
C VAL A 196 -7.28 -0.71 -8.47
N LYS A 197 -6.88 0.05 -7.45
CA LYS A 197 -6.01 1.23 -7.59
C LYS A 197 -4.65 0.85 -8.17
N SER A 198 -4.02 -0.21 -7.66
CA SER A 198 -2.71 -0.70 -8.15
C SER A 198 -2.78 -1.17 -9.60
N ARG A 199 -3.82 -1.94 -9.96
CA ARG A 199 -4.03 -2.40 -11.33
C ARG A 199 -4.27 -1.24 -12.29
N ARG A 200 -5.15 -0.30 -11.95
CA ARG A 200 -5.42 0.90 -12.77
C ARG A 200 -4.17 1.74 -12.97
N LYS A 201 -3.40 1.99 -11.90
CA LYS A 201 -2.14 2.74 -11.98
C LYS A 201 -1.14 2.07 -12.91
N PHE A 202 -0.98 0.75 -12.83
CA PHE A 202 -0.08 0.00 -13.68
C PHE A 202 -0.52 0.02 -15.15
N LEU A 203 -1.79 -0.22 -15.43
CA LEU A 203 -2.37 -0.18 -16.79
C LEU A 203 -2.28 1.22 -17.40
N ALA A 204 -2.52 2.27 -16.63
CA ALA A 204 -2.37 3.65 -17.09
C ALA A 204 -0.90 3.96 -17.46
N LYS A 205 0.06 3.56 -16.61
CA LYS A 205 1.50 3.70 -16.89
C LYS A 205 1.89 2.97 -18.18
N THR A 206 1.40 1.75 -18.36
CA THR A 206 1.69 0.95 -19.57
C THR A 206 1.09 1.59 -20.82
N LYS A 207 -0.15 2.09 -20.74
CA LYS A 207 -0.83 2.80 -21.83
C LYS A 207 -0.08 4.07 -22.23
N ASP A 208 0.36 4.87 -21.25
CA ASP A 208 1.14 6.09 -21.53
C ASP A 208 2.49 5.76 -22.18
N TRP A 209 3.18 4.73 -21.68
CA TRP A 209 4.41 4.26 -22.29
C TRP A 209 4.20 3.82 -23.74
N LEU A 210 3.21 2.98 -24.03
CA LEU A 210 2.87 2.53 -25.37
C LEU A 210 2.54 3.71 -26.31
N ARG A 211 1.89 4.76 -25.81
CA ARG A 211 1.58 5.96 -26.57
C ARG A 211 2.85 6.70 -26.99
N LYS A 212 3.81 6.85 -26.09
CA LYS A 212 5.09 7.55 -26.32
C LYS A 212 6.00 6.77 -27.27
N HIS A 213 6.00 5.44 -27.16
CA HIS A 213 6.88 4.55 -27.91
C HIS A 213 6.14 3.82 -29.06
N ARG A 214 5.09 4.44 -29.59
CA ARG A 214 4.20 3.84 -30.59
C ARG A 214 4.95 3.37 -31.85
N HIS A 215 5.94 4.11 -32.31
CA HIS A 215 6.64 3.88 -33.57
C HIS A 215 7.91 3.01 -33.43
N GLU A 216 8.26 2.58 -32.24
CA GLU A 216 9.36 1.65 -32.00
C GLU A 216 9.08 0.26 -32.58
N LYS A 217 10.16 -0.53 -32.77
CA LYS A 217 10.04 -1.91 -33.24
C LYS A 217 9.21 -2.76 -32.28
N GLN A 218 8.38 -3.66 -32.81
CA GLN A 218 7.51 -4.51 -32.01
C GLN A 218 8.29 -5.37 -31.00
N GLN A 219 9.47 -5.84 -31.39
CA GLN A 219 10.36 -6.63 -30.53
C GLN A 219 10.85 -5.84 -29.32
N ASP A 220 11.17 -4.55 -29.48
CA ASP A 220 11.62 -3.69 -28.39
C ASP A 220 10.45 -3.35 -27.45
N GLN A 221 9.28 -3.13 -28.03
CA GLN A 221 8.05 -2.98 -27.22
C GLN A 221 7.75 -4.26 -26.42
N GLN A 222 7.89 -5.44 -27.01
CA GLN A 222 7.70 -6.72 -26.30
C GLN A 222 8.65 -6.86 -25.13
N LYS A 223 9.96 -6.59 -25.34
CA LYS A 223 10.97 -6.65 -24.29
C LYS A 223 10.58 -5.75 -23.10
N GLN A 224 10.22 -4.51 -23.38
CA GLN A 224 9.87 -3.55 -22.33
C GLN A 224 8.56 -3.92 -21.60
N LEU A 225 7.53 -4.33 -22.32
CA LEU A 225 6.27 -4.80 -21.72
C LEU A 225 6.51 -6.05 -20.86
N THR A 226 7.39 -6.95 -21.31
CA THR A 226 7.81 -8.12 -20.54
C THR A 226 8.49 -7.73 -19.23
N LEU A 227 9.41 -6.77 -19.25
CA LEU A 227 10.08 -6.27 -18.05
C LEU A 227 9.07 -5.62 -17.08
N MET A 228 8.16 -4.79 -17.59
CA MET A 228 7.12 -4.17 -16.78
C MET A 228 6.21 -5.22 -16.11
N LEU A 229 5.77 -6.24 -16.87
CA LEU A 229 4.93 -7.33 -16.34
C LEU A 229 5.67 -8.19 -15.33
N ARG A 230 6.93 -8.55 -15.59
CA ARG A 230 7.75 -9.32 -14.63
C ARG A 230 7.89 -8.58 -13.30
N GLY A 231 8.17 -7.27 -13.32
CA GLY A 231 8.21 -6.46 -12.11
C GLY A 231 6.88 -6.43 -11.36
N PHE A 232 5.77 -6.33 -12.10
CA PHE A 232 4.43 -6.39 -11.51
C PHE A 232 4.13 -7.77 -10.90
N TYR A 233 4.49 -8.86 -11.58
CA TYR A 233 4.31 -10.21 -11.06
C TYR A 233 5.21 -10.50 -9.87
N GLN A 234 6.45 -10.00 -9.87
CA GLN A 234 7.35 -10.18 -8.75
C GLN A 234 6.80 -9.57 -7.45
N TYR A 235 6.11 -8.44 -7.54
CA TYR A 235 5.48 -7.82 -6.38
C TYR A 235 4.15 -8.48 -5.99
N PHE A 236 3.29 -8.78 -6.98
CA PHE A 236 1.93 -9.25 -6.75
C PHE A 236 1.74 -10.75 -6.91
N GLY A 237 2.77 -11.52 -7.25
CA GLY A 237 2.70 -12.94 -7.63
C GLY A 237 2.43 -13.91 -6.49
N LEU A 238 1.42 -13.65 -5.65
CA LEU A 238 0.96 -14.57 -4.64
C LEU A 238 0.03 -15.63 -5.25
N HIS A 239 -0.06 -16.79 -4.60
CA HIS A 239 -0.84 -17.93 -5.09
C HIS A 239 -2.28 -17.61 -5.52
N HIS A 240 -2.97 -16.74 -4.78
CA HIS A 240 -4.36 -16.35 -5.10
C HIS A 240 -4.48 -15.21 -6.15
N CYS A 241 -3.36 -14.63 -6.59
CA CYS A 241 -3.37 -13.48 -7.49
C CYS A 241 -3.45 -13.88 -8.97
N HIS A 242 -3.14 -15.13 -9.31
CA HIS A 242 -2.97 -15.59 -10.69
C HIS A 242 -4.09 -15.17 -11.66
N PRO A 243 -5.39 -15.33 -11.34
CA PRO A 243 -6.45 -14.89 -12.23
C PRO A 243 -6.41 -13.38 -12.51
N LYS A 244 -6.17 -12.58 -11.44
CA LYS A 244 -6.10 -11.12 -11.57
C LYS A 244 -4.86 -10.61 -12.29
N LEU A 245 -3.75 -11.33 -12.21
CA LEU A 245 -2.54 -11.04 -12.96
C LEU A 245 -2.72 -11.34 -14.45
N ASN A 246 -3.42 -12.44 -14.78
CA ASN A 246 -3.78 -12.75 -16.16
C ASN A 246 -4.76 -11.75 -16.77
N GLU A 247 -5.74 -11.24 -16.01
CA GLU A 247 -6.59 -10.14 -16.46
C GLU A 247 -5.76 -8.92 -16.85
N VAL A 248 -4.76 -8.56 -16.05
CA VAL A 248 -3.83 -7.43 -16.34
C VAL A 248 -3.02 -7.70 -17.61
N ARG A 249 -2.48 -8.91 -17.78
CA ARG A 249 -1.77 -9.31 -19.01
C ARG A 249 -2.63 -9.14 -20.25
N LEU A 250 -3.85 -9.68 -20.22
CA LEU A 250 -4.79 -9.58 -21.34
C LEU A 250 -5.14 -8.13 -21.66
N GLU A 251 -5.31 -7.30 -20.66
CA GLU A 251 -5.60 -5.87 -20.87
C GLU A 251 -4.41 -5.14 -21.48
N ILE A 252 -3.17 -5.48 -21.11
CA ILE A 252 -1.96 -4.93 -21.76
C ILE A 252 -1.89 -5.36 -23.21
N LEU A 253 -2.19 -6.62 -23.52
CA LEU A 253 -2.25 -7.10 -24.91
C LEU A 253 -3.27 -6.30 -25.72
N ARG A 254 -4.47 -6.01 -25.16
CA ARG A 254 -5.48 -5.17 -25.83
C ARG A 254 -4.97 -3.76 -26.08
N GLN A 255 -4.35 -3.13 -25.09
CA GLN A 255 -3.75 -1.79 -25.22
C GLN A 255 -2.66 -1.77 -26.27
N TRP A 256 -1.82 -2.81 -26.34
CA TRP A 256 -0.76 -2.93 -27.33
C TRP A 256 -1.31 -3.09 -28.73
N VAL A 257 -2.29 -3.97 -28.95
CA VAL A 257 -2.98 -4.11 -30.25
C VAL A 257 -3.61 -2.78 -30.67
N HIS A 258 -4.29 -2.10 -29.75
CA HIS A 258 -4.86 -0.78 -30.04
C HIS A 258 -3.80 0.23 -30.48
N THR A 259 -2.64 0.23 -29.83
CA THR A 259 -1.51 1.11 -30.17
C THR A 259 -0.93 0.77 -31.55
N LEU A 260 -0.75 -0.52 -31.86
CA LEU A 260 -0.23 -0.99 -33.14
C LEU A 260 -1.19 -0.62 -34.29
N ARG A 261 -2.50 -0.77 -34.10
CA ARG A 261 -3.51 -0.37 -35.09
C ARG A 261 -3.48 1.12 -35.41
N ARG A 262 -3.04 1.95 -34.48
CA ARG A 262 -2.93 3.41 -34.66
C ARG A 262 -1.64 3.87 -35.33
N ARG A 263 -0.77 2.98 -35.76
CA ARG A 263 0.44 3.33 -36.52
C ARG A 263 0.15 3.71 -37.98
N SER A 264 -0.89 3.12 -38.58
CA SER A 264 -1.30 3.36 -39.94
C SER A 264 -2.82 3.23 -40.08
N GLN A 265 -3.43 4.08 -40.88
CA GLN A 265 -4.85 3.99 -41.21
C GLN A 265 -5.18 2.84 -42.16
N ARG A 266 -4.20 2.38 -42.91
CA ARG A 266 -4.37 1.33 -43.95
C ARG A 266 -4.20 -0.09 -43.41
N HIS A 267 -3.60 -0.28 -42.25
CA HIS A 267 -3.25 -1.62 -41.76
C HIS A 267 -4.27 -2.17 -40.78
N ARG A 268 -5.00 -3.22 -41.21
CA ARG A 268 -5.95 -3.94 -40.32
C ARG A 268 -5.23 -5.11 -39.65
N LEU A 269 -4.71 -4.88 -38.43
CA LEU A 269 -4.13 -5.94 -37.60
C LEU A 269 -5.25 -6.74 -36.92
N HIS A 270 -5.42 -8.00 -37.35
CA HIS A 270 -6.34 -8.95 -36.75
C HIS A 270 -5.66 -9.75 -35.64
N TRP A 271 -6.40 -10.12 -34.61
CA TRP A 271 -5.88 -10.94 -33.52
C TRP A 271 -5.32 -12.27 -34.00
N SER A 272 -5.98 -12.94 -34.95
CA SER A 272 -5.52 -14.19 -35.57
C SER A 272 -4.15 -14.11 -36.20
N TYR A 273 -3.80 -12.97 -36.79
CA TYR A 273 -2.45 -12.71 -37.33
C TYR A 273 -1.45 -12.47 -36.19
N LEU A 274 -1.81 -11.61 -35.22
CA LEU A 274 -0.92 -11.24 -34.12
C LEU A 274 -0.54 -12.43 -33.25
N LEU A 275 -1.48 -13.31 -32.93
CA LEU A 275 -1.24 -14.51 -32.13
C LEU A 275 -0.25 -15.51 -32.77
N LYS A 276 -0.01 -15.42 -34.09
CA LYS A 276 0.97 -16.24 -34.82
C LYS A 276 2.37 -15.60 -34.79
N GLN A 277 2.52 -14.37 -34.35
CA GLN A 277 3.79 -13.65 -34.36
C GLN A 277 4.61 -13.97 -33.12
N PRO A 278 5.88 -14.40 -33.25
CA PRO A 278 6.74 -14.73 -32.10
C PRO A 278 6.97 -13.56 -31.14
N TRP A 279 6.92 -12.34 -31.68
CA TRP A 279 7.09 -11.12 -30.88
C TRP A 279 5.81 -10.68 -30.15
N PHE A 280 4.66 -11.30 -30.44
CA PHE A 280 3.39 -10.94 -29.79
C PHE A 280 3.07 -11.90 -28.64
N ASP A 281 4.07 -12.24 -27.85
CA ASP A 281 3.89 -13.00 -26.61
C ASP A 281 4.36 -12.20 -25.39
N LEU A 282 3.55 -12.19 -24.36
CA LEU A 282 3.88 -11.61 -23.08
C LEU A 282 3.84 -12.70 -22.01
N PRO A 283 4.71 -12.65 -21.01
CA PRO A 283 4.83 -13.70 -20.02
C PRO A 283 3.51 -13.91 -19.25
N THR A 284 3.12 -15.16 -19.11
CA THR A 284 2.03 -15.56 -18.20
C THR A 284 2.45 -15.33 -16.75
N ALA A 285 1.48 -15.05 -15.90
CA ALA A 285 1.75 -14.90 -14.48
C ALA A 285 2.12 -16.25 -13.88
N VAL A 286 3.34 -16.36 -13.40
CA VAL A 286 3.77 -17.48 -12.56
C VAL A 286 3.66 -17.05 -11.10
N ALA A 287 3.11 -17.90 -10.24
CA ALA A 287 3.14 -17.64 -8.81
C ALA A 287 4.61 -17.59 -8.38
N VAL A 288 5.07 -16.40 -8.01
CA VAL A 288 6.37 -16.26 -7.38
C VAL A 288 6.21 -16.84 -5.98
N LEU A 289 6.83 -17.99 -5.75
CA LEU A 289 7.01 -18.52 -4.40
C LEU A 289 7.93 -17.51 -3.68
N HIS A 290 7.34 -16.50 -3.08
CA HIS A 290 8.07 -15.72 -2.08
C HIS A 290 8.29 -16.67 -0.90
N PRO A 291 9.52 -17.15 -0.63
CA PRO A 291 9.80 -18.07 0.49
C PRO A 291 9.42 -17.45 1.83
N THR A 292 8.87 -16.30 1.78
CA THR A 292 8.70 -15.38 2.89
C THR A 292 7.28 -14.81 3.04
N VAL A 293 6.29 -15.26 2.30
CA VAL A 293 4.91 -14.72 2.36
C VAL A 293 3.93 -15.74 2.91
#